data_95bdf462b9fadedf034b3887802024fc
#
_entry.id   95bdf462b9fadedf034b3887802024fc
#
_cell.length_a   1.000
_cell.length_b   1.000
_cell.length_c   1.000
_cell.angle_alpha   90.00
_cell.angle_beta   90.00
_cell.angle_gamma   90.00
#
_symmetry.space_group_name_H-M   'P 1'
#
loop_
_entity.id
_entity.type
_entity.pdbx_description
1 polymer ?
#
loop_
_entity_poly.entity_id
_entity_poly.type
_entity_poly.pdbx_seq_one_letter_code
_entity_poly.pdbx_strand_id
1 'polypeptide(L)'
;MDMQRLGISTAISGKGKAIEMKNLAMAAKSLIEEGWTRHPHFDTFRSWEEVQEYANEDDGADIAPLVKLVDQYTPERLISAIENCVPEESARTVVATAHVSKGLEWRHVRIADDFKVPSKDEEGNLEVVPPADLMLSYVSVTRAMRHLDPAGLSWVRDYKRALALPELGTEWRRRHLEARNASRNEMLGAA
;
A
#
# COMPACT_ATOMS: atom_id res chain seq x y z
N MET A 1 7.90 -11.24 5.66
CA MET A 1 8.18 -12.20 6.77
C MET A 1 8.19 -13.65 6.30
N ASP A 2 7.24 -14.09 5.51
CA ASP A 2 7.19 -15.53 5.11
C ASP A 2 8.36 -15.94 4.22
N MET A 3 8.83 -15.08 3.33
CA MET A 3 10.02 -15.36 2.49
C MET A 3 11.28 -15.56 3.32
N GLN A 4 11.49 -14.75 4.37
CA GLN A 4 12.64 -14.90 5.26
C GLN A 4 12.58 -16.21 6.05
N ARG A 5 11.38 -16.67 6.46
CA ARG A 5 11.18 -17.98 7.09
C ARG A 5 11.54 -19.15 6.16
N LEU A 6 11.40 -18.95 4.85
CA LEU A 6 11.81 -19.90 3.82
C LEU A 6 13.31 -19.78 3.45
N GLY A 7 14.09 -18.97 4.17
CA GLY A 7 15.50 -18.75 3.88
C GLY A 7 15.76 -17.92 2.61
N ILE A 8 14.77 -17.18 2.14
CA ILE A 8 14.91 -16.31 0.95
C ILE A 8 15.40 -14.94 1.40
N SER A 9 16.61 -14.55 0.94
CA SER A 9 17.16 -13.23 1.22
C SER A 9 16.28 -12.14 0.59
N THR A 10 15.88 -11.17 1.42
CA THR A 10 14.89 -10.14 1.07
C THR A 10 15.48 -8.75 1.31
N ALA A 11 15.22 -7.81 0.43
CA ALA A 11 15.51 -6.39 0.60
C ALA A 11 14.24 -5.55 0.54
N ILE A 12 14.28 -4.38 1.18
CA ILE A 12 13.27 -3.33 1.05
C ILE A 12 13.87 -2.23 0.17
N SER A 13 13.26 -1.98 -0.97
CA SER A 13 13.70 -0.95 -1.91
C SER A 13 13.31 0.45 -1.45
N GLY A 14 14.16 1.41 -1.78
CA GLY A 14 13.99 2.82 -1.46
C GLY A 14 14.92 3.29 -0.34
N LYS A 15 15.69 4.34 -0.67
CA LYS A 15 16.69 4.91 0.24
C LYS A 15 16.07 5.31 1.58
N GLY A 16 16.55 4.71 2.67
CA GLY A 16 16.11 5.01 4.03
C GLY A 16 14.76 4.40 4.46
N LYS A 17 14.00 3.77 3.58
CA LYS A 17 12.67 3.22 3.91
C LYS A 17 12.73 2.12 4.99
N ALA A 18 13.69 1.23 4.93
CA ALA A 18 13.88 0.20 5.96
C ALA A 18 14.16 0.83 7.33
N ILE A 19 15.00 1.89 7.37
CA ILE A 19 15.32 2.61 8.60
C ILE A 19 14.10 3.34 9.14
N GLU A 20 13.34 4.02 8.29
CA GLU A 20 12.10 4.71 8.65
C GLU A 20 11.08 3.74 9.27
N MET A 21 10.82 2.62 8.61
CA MET A 21 9.92 1.58 9.12
C MET A 21 10.42 0.98 10.44
N LYS A 22 11.73 0.76 10.60
CA LYS A 22 12.31 0.29 11.84
C LYS A 22 12.10 1.30 12.97
N ASN A 23 12.36 2.59 12.71
CA ASN A 23 12.19 3.65 13.71
C ASN A 23 10.72 3.77 14.16
N LEU A 24 9.76 3.65 13.24
CA LEU A 24 8.33 3.62 13.55
C LEU A 24 7.96 2.40 14.42
N ALA A 25 8.49 1.21 14.09
CA ALA A 25 8.24 0.01 14.89
C ALA A 25 8.88 0.11 16.29
N MET A 26 10.06 0.71 16.40
CA MET A 26 10.72 0.98 17.71
C MET A 26 9.93 1.98 18.54
N ALA A 27 9.38 3.02 17.91
CA ALA A 27 8.56 4.02 18.58
C ALA A 27 7.24 3.42 19.10
N ALA A 28 6.58 2.57 18.30
CA ALA A 28 5.41 1.81 18.72
C ALA A 28 5.75 0.92 19.92
N LYS A 29 6.89 0.23 19.90
CA LYS A 29 7.37 -0.59 21.02
C LYS A 29 7.53 0.23 22.30
N SER A 30 8.25 1.36 22.24
CA SER A 30 8.42 2.24 23.41
C SER A 30 7.07 2.72 23.98
N LEU A 31 6.15 3.10 23.10
CA LEU A 31 4.83 3.55 23.55
C LEU A 31 4.03 2.43 24.23
N ILE A 32 4.11 1.20 23.73
CA ILE A 32 3.45 0.02 24.31
C ILE A 32 4.07 -0.36 25.68
N GLU A 33 5.40 -0.36 25.77
CA GLU A 33 6.11 -0.86 26.96
C GLU A 33 6.28 0.22 28.03
N GLU A 34 6.51 1.47 27.63
CA GLU A 34 6.90 2.58 28.52
C GLU A 34 5.81 3.66 28.65
N GLY A 35 4.79 3.65 27.79
CA GLY A 35 3.73 4.66 27.76
C GLY A 35 4.17 6.01 27.17
N TRP A 36 5.34 6.08 26.54
CA TRP A 36 5.84 7.29 25.89
C TRP A 36 6.85 6.99 24.80
N THR A 37 7.02 7.93 23.86
CA THR A 37 8.07 7.90 22.84
C THR A 37 8.42 9.33 22.42
N ARG A 38 9.60 9.52 21.83
CA ARG A 38 10.03 10.81 21.25
C ARG A 38 9.83 10.88 19.74
N HIS A 39 9.22 9.88 19.15
CA HIS A 39 9.02 9.87 17.72
C HIS A 39 7.89 10.83 17.32
N PRO A 40 8.11 11.76 16.35
CA PRO A 40 7.14 12.82 16.02
C PRO A 40 5.74 12.32 15.65
N HIS A 41 5.60 11.11 15.12
CA HIS A 41 4.30 10.52 14.81
C HIS A 41 3.52 10.04 16.04
N PHE A 42 4.17 9.86 17.18
CA PHE A 42 3.57 9.24 18.36
C PHE A 42 3.83 9.99 19.68
N ASP A 43 4.58 11.09 19.67
CA ASP A 43 5.00 11.82 20.88
C ASP A 43 3.85 12.50 21.62
N THR A 44 2.69 12.67 20.97
CA THR A 44 1.48 13.23 21.56
C THR A 44 0.60 12.20 22.25
N PHE A 45 0.78 10.91 21.95
CA PHE A 45 0.00 9.81 22.51
C PHE A 45 0.63 9.28 23.81
N ARG A 46 -0.21 8.82 24.71
CA ARG A 46 0.19 8.27 26.02
C ARG A 46 0.06 6.76 26.11
N SER A 47 -0.63 6.15 25.13
CA SER A 47 -0.78 4.70 25.05
C SER A 47 -0.96 4.26 23.60
N TRP A 48 -0.78 2.96 23.37
CA TRP A 48 -1.03 2.39 22.04
C TRP A 48 -2.51 2.37 21.68
N GLU A 49 -3.39 2.25 22.66
CA GLU A 49 -4.84 2.33 22.49
C GLU A 49 -5.26 3.69 21.93
N GLU A 50 -4.68 4.80 22.39
CA GLU A 50 -4.93 6.13 21.84
C GLU A 50 -4.51 6.21 20.35
N VAL A 51 -3.40 5.56 19.97
CA VAL A 51 -2.96 5.49 18.57
C VAL A 51 -3.93 4.67 17.72
N GLN A 52 -4.44 3.55 18.27
CA GLN A 52 -5.43 2.72 17.59
C GLN A 52 -6.77 3.45 17.39
N GLU A 53 -7.22 4.21 18.40
CA GLU A 53 -8.42 5.05 18.29
C GLU A 53 -8.24 6.10 17.21
N TYR A 54 -7.14 6.86 17.24
CA TYR A 54 -6.82 7.88 16.24
C TYR A 54 -6.71 7.29 14.83
N ALA A 55 -6.11 6.10 14.67
CA ALA A 55 -5.99 5.44 13.38
C ALA A 55 -7.33 5.02 12.75
N ASN A 56 -8.42 4.99 13.53
CA ASN A 56 -9.77 4.72 13.04
C ASN A 56 -10.54 5.99 12.64
N GLU A 57 -9.99 7.17 12.92
CA GLU A 57 -10.53 8.46 12.50
C GLU A 57 -10.03 8.82 11.09
N ASP A 58 -10.72 9.74 10.42
CA ASP A 58 -10.34 10.20 9.07
C ASP A 58 -8.93 10.81 9.05
N ASP A 59 -8.55 11.54 10.11
CA ASP A 59 -7.24 12.18 10.26
C ASP A 59 -6.11 11.18 10.54
N GLY A 60 -6.41 9.96 10.99
CA GLY A 60 -5.46 8.90 11.30
C GLY A 60 -5.18 7.92 10.16
N ALA A 61 -5.74 8.16 8.98
CA ALA A 61 -5.64 7.24 7.84
C ALA A 61 -4.20 6.96 7.37
N ASP A 62 -3.26 7.88 7.60
CA ASP A 62 -1.85 7.77 7.25
C ASP A 62 -1.09 6.77 8.14
N ILE A 63 -1.45 6.65 9.42
CA ILE A 63 -0.82 5.72 10.37
C ILE A 63 -1.55 4.38 10.47
N ALA A 64 -2.80 4.29 10.01
CA ALA A 64 -3.61 3.07 10.08
C ALA A 64 -2.93 1.81 9.51
N PRO A 65 -2.17 1.85 8.39
CA PRO A 65 -1.45 0.68 7.89
C PRO A 65 -0.37 0.19 8.87
N LEU A 66 0.33 1.10 9.56
CA LEU A 66 1.34 0.74 10.57
C LEU A 66 0.69 0.12 11.80
N VAL A 67 -0.41 0.72 12.28
CA VAL A 67 -1.17 0.19 13.42
C VAL A 67 -1.59 -1.25 13.16
N LYS A 68 -2.17 -1.53 11.99
CA LYS A 68 -2.53 -2.90 11.58
C LYS A 68 -1.34 -3.86 11.58
N LEU A 69 -0.16 -3.40 11.12
CA LEU A 69 1.04 -4.24 11.12
C LEU A 69 1.52 -4.53 12.54
N VAL A 70 1.53 -3.53 13.42
CA VAL A 70 1.95 -3.68 14.82
C VAL A 70 1.00 -4.63 15.56
N ASP A 71 -0.31 -4.47 15.39
CA ASP A 71 -1.31 -5.33 16.03
C ASP A 71 -1.24 -6.78 15.53
N GLN A 72 -0.97 -6.96 14.24
CA GLN A 72 -0.89 -8.31 13.64
C GLN A 72 0.41 -9.04 13.95
N TYR A 73 1.55 -8.33 14.02
CA TYR A 73 2.87 -8.97 14.03
C TYR A 73 3.74 -8.65 15.24
N THR A 74 3.37 -7.76 16.10
CA THR A 74 4.13 -7.13 17.18
C THR A 74 5.34 -6.30 16.71
N PRO A 75 5.74 -5.26 17.45
CA PRO A 75 6.88 -4.41 17.08
C PRO A 75 8.20 -5.19 16.96
N GLU A 76 8.46 -6.14 17.86
CA GLU A 76 9.70 -6.93 17.87
C GLU A 76 9.86 -7.75 16.59
N ARG A 77 8.76 -8.36 16.14
CA ARG A 77 8.78 -9.17 14.90
C ARG A 77 8.98 -8.29 13.67
N LEU A 78 8.41 -7.08 13.66
CA LEU A 78 8.62 -6.11 12.59
C LEU A 78 10.08 -5.65 12.56
N ILE A 79 10.65 -5.26 13.71
CA ILE A 79 12.06 -4.86 13.84
C ILE A 79 12.97 -5.99 13.36
N SER A 80 12.75 -7.20 13.87
CA SER A 80 13.56 -8.36 13.48
C SER A 80 13.47 -8.66 11.98
N ALA A 81 12.27 -8.55 11.38
CA ALA A 81 12.11 -8.76 9.95
C ALA A 81 12.87 -7.73 9.11
N ILE A 82 12.90 -6.46 9.56
CA ILE A 82 13.64 -5.39 8.87
C ILE A 82 15.16 -5.58 9.05
N GLU A 83 15.61 -5.95 10.24
CA GLU A 83 17.02 -6.20 10.52
C GLU A 83 17.59 -7.38 9.75
N ASN A 84 16.76 -8.36 9.42
CA ASN A 84 17.12 -9.50 8.59
C ASN A 84 17.07 -9.20 7.08
N CYS A 85 16.72 -7.97 6.67
CA CYS A 85 16.85 -7.56 5.28
C CYS A 85 18.34 -7.38 4.91
N VAL A 86 18.65 -7.76 3.67
CA VAL A 86 19.99 -7.59 3.09
C VAL A 86 19.99 -6.43 2.09
N PRO A 87 21.17 -5.92 1.68
CA PRO A 87 21.24 -4.97 0.57
C PRO A 87 20.59 -5.51 -0.71
N GLU A 88 20.04 -4.62 -1.54
CA GLU A 88 19.29 -5.02 -2.76
C GLU A 88 20.14 -5.91 -3.69
N GLU A 89 21.44 -5.63 -3.79
CA GLU A 89 22.38 -6.36 -4.63
C GLU A 89 22.57 -7.83 -4.20
N SER A 90 22.31 -8.12 -2.93
CA SER A 90 22.46 -9.46 -2.34
C SER A 90 21.12 -10.18 -2.16
N ALA A 91 20.01 -9.52 -2.48
CA ALA A 91 18.69 -10.04 -2.26
C ALA A 91 18.22 -10.92 -3.43
N ARG A 92 17.56 -12.05 -3.11
CA ARG A 92 16.80 -12.84 -4.10
C ARG A 92 15.43 -12.24 -4.38
N THR A 93 14.87 -11.51 -3.42
CA THR A 93 13.58 -10.84 -3.52
C THR A 93 13.69 -9.42 -3.02
N VAL A 94 13.17 -8.50 -3.81
CA VAL A 94 13.08 -7.08 -3.45
C VAL A 94 11.61 -6.71 -3.26
N VAL A 95 11.29 -6.11 -2.12
CA VAL A 95 9.96 -5.54 -1.83
C VAL A 95 10.01 -4.04 -2.09
N ALA A 96 9.13 -3.56 -2.92
CA ALA A 96 9.04 -2.14 -3.28
C ALA A 96 7.59 -1.68 -3.33
N THR A 97 7.33 -0.44 -2.95
CA THR A 97 6.02 0.18 -3.24
C THR A 97 5.94 0.55 -4.72
N ALA A 98 4.72 0.70 -5.24
CA ALA A 98 4.50 1.13 -6.63
C ALA A 98 5.24 2.44 -6.97
N HIS A 99 5.27 3.39 -6.02
CA HIS A 99 5.97 4.67 -6.19
C HIS A 99 7.49 4.51 -6.28
N VAL A 100 8.08 3.70 -5.41
CA VAL A 100 9.53 3.43 -5.39
C VAL A 100 9.95 2.65 -6.63
N SER A 101 9.09 1.78 -7.15
CA SER A 101 9.37 0.96 -8.33
C SER A 101 9.42 1.75 -9.65
N LYS A 102 9.02 3.02 -9.65
CA LYS A 102 9.04 3.86 -10.86
C LYS A 102 10.47 3.99 -11.41
N GLY A 103 10.66 3.61 -12.67
CA GLY A 103 11.97 3.61 -13.33
C GLY A 103 12.83 2.36 -13.07
N LEU A 104 12.39 1.45 -12.20
CA LEU A 104 13.05 0.16 -11.96
C LEU A 104 12.34 -0.94 -12.76
N GLU A 105 13.07 -2.04 -13.03
CA GLU A 105 12.51 -3.20 -13.73
C GLU A 105 13.13 -4.49 -13.19
N TRP A 106 12.32 -5.56 -13.14
CA TRP A 106 12.75 -6.88 -12.67
C TRP A 106 12.30 -7.98 -13.63
N ARG A 107 13.05 -9.05 -13.68
CA ARG A 107 12.67 -10.21 -14.51
C ARG A 107 11.32 -10.79 -14.14
N HIS A 108 11.03 -10.88 -12.84
CA HIS A 108 9.81 -11.44 -12.29
C HIS A 108 9.24 -10.45 -11.28
N VAL A 109 7.98 -10.13 -11.42
CA VAL A 109 7.24 -9.24 -10.51
C VAL A 109 5.99 -9.96 -10.06
N ARG A 110 5.72 -9.91 -8.77
CA ARG A 110 4.45 -10.28 -8.17
C ARG A 110 3.82 -9.05 -7.54
N ILE A 111 2.57 -8.81 -7.87
CA ILE A 111 1.78 -7.75 -7.25
C ILE A 111 1.18 -8.30 -5.97
N ALA A 112 1.43 -7.62 -4.85
CA ALA A 112 0.86 -7.97 -3.55
C ALA A 112 -0.63 -7.60 -3.45
N ASP A 113 -1.32 -8.15 -2.44
CA ASP A 113 -2.77 -8.02 -2.29
C ASP A 113 -3.17 -6.74 -1.51
N ASP A 114 -2.37 -5.69 -1.61
CA ASP A 114 -2.56 -4.39 -0.93
C ASP A 114 -3.20 -3.31 -1.81
N PHE A 115 -3.44 -3.60 -3.09
CA PHE A 115 -4.26 -2.73 -3.92
C PHE A 115 -5.73 -2.81 -3.53
N LYS A 116 -6.34 -1.64 -3.26
CA LYS A 116 -7.75 -1.56 -2.88
C LYS A 116 -8.63 -2.17 -3.99
N VAL A 117 -9.38 -3.20 -3.63
CA VAL A 117 -10.39 -3.78 -4.51
C VAL A 117 -11.61 -2.85 -4.50
N PRO A 118 -12.18 -2.48 -5.67
CA PRO A 118 -13.39 -1.67 -5.70
C PRO A 118 -14.53 -2.35 -4.95
N SER A 119 -15.14 -1.65 -4.00
CA SER A 119 -16.36 -2.10 -3.34
C SER A 119 -17.57 -1.93 -4.25
N LYS A 120 -18.72 -2.43 -3.83
CA LYS A 120 -19.99 -2.19 -4.47
C LYS A 120 -20.78 -1.17 -3.66
N ASP A 121 -21.45 -0.25 -4.35
CA ASP A 121 -22.41 0.65 -3.73
C ASP A 121 -23.69 -0.10 -3.31
N GLU A 122 -24.63 0.62 -2.68
CA GLU A 122 -25.91 0.05 -2.22
C GLU A 122 -26.77 -0.51 -3.36
N GLU A 123 -26.52 -0.04 -4.59
CA GLU A 123 -27.23 -0.47 -5.81
C GLU A 123 -26.52 -1.66 -6.49
N GLY A 124 -25.39 -2.12 -5.93
CA GLY A 124 -24.60 -3.24 -6.45
C GLY A 124 -23.62 -2.89 -7.57
N ASN A 125 -23.46 -1.60 -7.90
CA ASN A 125 -22.49 -1.14 -8.88
C ASN A 125 -21.09 -1.07 -8.25
N LEU A 126 -20.05 -1.35 -9.04
CA LEU A 126 -18.67 -1.19 -8.60
C LEU A 126 -18.32 0.30 -8.41
N GLU A 127 -17.71 0.64 -7.30
CA GLU A 127 -17.16 1.97 -7.07
C GLU A 127 -16.15 2.34 -8.15
N VAL A 128 -16.08 3.63 -8.46
CA VAL A 128 -15.11 4.16 -9.41
C VAL A 128 -13.72 4.11 -8.79
N VAL A 129 -12.80 3.40 -9.43
CA VAL A 129 -11.40 3.39 -9.01
C VAL A 129 -10.76 4.74 -9.36
N PRO A 130 -10.16 5.45 -8.41
CA PRO A 130 -9.48 6.70 -8.66
C PRO A 130 -8.42 6.56 -9.77
N PRO A 131 -8.30 7.52 -10.69
CA PRO A 131 -7.29 7.49 -11.75
C PRO A 131 -5.86 7.31 -11.23
N ALA A 132 -5.54 7.88 -10.07
CA ALA A 132 -4.23 7.72 -9.43
C ALA A 132 -3.93 6.26 -9.09
N ASP A 133 -4.90 5.51 -8.55
CA ASP A 133 -4.75 4.09 -8.20
C ASP A 133 -4.62 3.22 -9.45
N LEU A 134 -5.35 3.54 -10.52
CA LEU A 134 -5.17 2.89 -11.82
C LEU A 134 -3.78 3.13 -12.40
N MET A 135 -3.26 4.35 -12.27
CA MET A 135 -1.89 4.67 -12.71
C MET A 135 -0.83 3.94 -11.89
N LEU A 136 -1.01 3.81 -10.57
CA LEU A 136 -0.11 3.02 -9.73
C LEU A 136 -0.16 1.53 -10.11
N SER A 137 -1.33 0.99 -10.38
CA SER A 137 -1.51 -0.38 -10.88
C SER A 137 -0.77 -0.56 -12.21
N TYR A 138 -0.91 0.37 -13.15
CA TYR A 138 -0.21 0.35 -14.43
C TYR A 138 1.31 0.40 -14.25
N VAL A 139 1.82 1.31 -13.42
CA VAL A 139 3.25 1.39 -13.11
C VAL A 139 3.74 0.05 -12.58
N SER A 140 3.03 -0.55 -11.62
CA SER A 140 3.45 -1.80 -10.99
C SER A 140 3.54 -2.97 -11.99
N VAL A 141 2.54 -3.15 -12.85
CA VAL A 141 2.55 -4.26 -13.83
C VAL A 141 3.61 -4.08 -14.91
N THR A 142 3.93 -2.84 -15.27
CA THR A 142 4.96 -2.54 -16.28
C THR A 142 6.39 -2.71 -15.77
N ARG A 143 6.58 -3.04 -14.48
CA ARG A 143 7.92 -3.33 -13.92
C ARG A 143 8.42 -4.73 -14.28
N ALA A 144 7.56 -5.60 -14.78
CA ALA A 144 7.92 -6.96 -15.15
C ALA A 144 8.53 -7.03 -16.57
N MET A 145 9.78 -7.49 -16.65
CA MET A 145 10.46 -7.70 -17.95
C MET A 145 10.08 -9.03 -18.60
N ARG A 146 9.83 -10.10 -17.83
CA ARG A 146 9.59 -11.45 -18.36
C ARG A 146 8.36 -12.12 -17.80
N HIS A 147 8.14 -12.04 -16.48
CA HIS A 147 7.03 -12.72 -15.84
C HIS A 147 6.34 -11.78 -14.86
N LEU A 148 5.03 -11.68 -15.01
CA LEU A 148 4.14 -10.93 -14.09
C LEU A 148 3.18 -11.90 -13.43
N ASP A 149 3.19 -11.93 -12.10
CA ASP A 149 2.11 -12.50 -11.27
C ASP A 149 1.22 -11.34 -10.78
N PRO A 150 0.05 -11.13 -11.40
CA PRO A 150 -0.83 -10.01 -11.09
C PRO A 150 -1.81 -10.32 -9.94
N ALA A 151 -1.49 -11.24 -9.03
CA ALA A 151 -2.43 -11.75 -8.03
C ALA A 151 -3.23 -10.63 -7.32
N GLY A 152 -2.57 -9.60 -6.80
CA GLY A 152 -3.22 -8.46 -6.13
C GLY A 152 -4.06 -7.55 -7.04
N LEU A 153 -4.02 -7.76 -8.36
CA LEU A 153 -4.81 -7.03 -9.35
C LEU A 153 -5.77 -7.94 -10.11
N SER A 154 -6.06 -9.13 -9.61
CA SER A 154 -6.98 -10.09 -10.26
C SER A 154 -8.36 -9.49 -10.55
N TRP A 155 -8.84 -8.58 -9.68
CA TRP A 155 -10.10 -7.85 -9.80
C TRP A 155 -10.16 -6.94 -11.04
N VAL A 156 -9.04 -6.50 -11.59
CA VAL A 156 -9.01 -5.59 -12.76
C VAL A 156 -9.69 -6.19 -13.97
N ARG A 157 -9.63 -7.52 -14.14
CA ARG A 157 -10.30 -8.22 -15.23
C ARG A 157 -11.82 -8.11 -15.11
N ASP A 158 -12.35 -8.31 -13.91
CA ASP A 158 -13.79 -8.24 -13.65
C ASP A 158 -14.27 -6.79 -13.70
N TYR A 159 -13.47 -5.86 -13.22
CA TYR A 159 -13.73 -4.43 -13.34
C TYR A 159 -13.82 -3.98 -14.82
N LYS A 160 -12.87 -4.42 -15.68
CA LYS A 160 -12.94 -4.15 -17.12
C LYS A 160 -14.17 -4.77 -17.78
N ARG A 161 -14.54 -5.99 -17.38
CA ARG A 161 -15.73 -6.67 -17.89
C ARG A 161 -16.98 -5.91 -17.48
N ALA A 162 -17.06 -5.49 -16.23
CA ALA A 162 -18.15 -4.66 -15.74
C ALA A 162 -18.28 -3.33 -16.51
N LEU A 163 -17.14 -2.67 -16.79
CA LEU A 163 -17.10 -1.46 -17.61
C LEU A 163 -17.61 -1.65 -19.04
N ALA A 164 -17.39 -2.83 -19.61
CA ALA A 164 -17.74 -3.15 -21.00
C ALA A 164 -19.19 -3.58 -21.18
N LEU A 165 -19.92 -3.95 -20.11
CA LEU A 165 -21.31 -4.36 -20.18
C LEU A 165 -22.23 -3.15 -20.47
N PRO A 166 -23.09 -3.22 -21.51
CA PRO A 166 -24.03 -2.14 -21.85
C PRO A 166 -25.04 -1.85 -20.73
N GLU A 167 -25.34 -2.87 -19.93
CA GLU A 167 -26.39 -2.90 -18.90
C GLU A 167 -25.95 -2.26 -17.57
N LEU A 168 -24.66 -2.09 -17.33
CA LEU A 168 -24.18 -1.24 -16.24
C LEU A 168 -24.37 0.21 -16.65
N GLY A 169 -25.51 0.73 -16.24
CA GLY A 169 -26.20 1.89 -16.73
C GLY A 169 -25.35 3.08 -17.15
N THR A 170 -25.93 3.86 -18.03
CA THR A 170 -25.45 5.19 -18.45
C THR A 170 -24.98 6.05 -17.27
N GLU A 171 -25.57 5.86 -16.08
CA GLU A 171 -25.26 6.56 -14.82
C GLU A 171 -23.85 6.22 -14.29
N TRP A 172 -23.46 4.95 -14.25
CA TRP A 172 -22.12 4.56 -13.80
C TRP A 172 -21.04 5.07 -14.75
N ARG A 173 -21.26 4.99 -16.08
CA ARG A 173 -20.36 5.55 -17.08
C ARG A 173 -20.24 7.06 -16.95
N ARG A 174 -21.34 7.76 -16.65
CA ARG A 174 -21.38 9.18 -16.42
C ARG A 174 -20.54 9.55 -15.20
N ARG A 175 -20.75 8.91 -14.04
CA ARG A 175 -19.98 9.13 -12.82
C ARG A 175 -18.48 8.89 -13.03
N HIS A 176 -18.12 7.83 -13.77
CA HIS A 176 -16.73 7.52 -14.08
C HIS A 176 -16.06 8.57 -14.98
N LEU A 177 -16.77 9.09 -15.95
CA LEU A 177 -16.29 10.18 -16.82
C LEU A 177 -16.20 11.50 -16.06
N GLU A 178 -17.14 11.79 -15.18
CA GLU A 178 -17.13 12.97 -14.31
C GLU A 178 -15.95 12.95 -13.35
N ALA A 179 -15.72 11.82 -12.65
CA ALA A 179 -14.57 11.65 -11.76
C ALA A 179 -13.23 11.81 -12.51
N ARG A 180 -13.11 11.25 -13.70
CA ARG A 180 -11.92 11.40 -14.55
C ARG A 180 -11.69 12.85 -14.99
N ASN A 181 -12.76 13.57 -15.31
CA ASN A 181 -12.69 14.96 -15.72
C ASN A 181 -12.38 15.90 -14.54
N ALA A 182 -12.91 15.61 -13.35
CA ALA A 182 -12.59 16.35 -12.12
C ALA A 182 -11.09 16.23 -11.79
N SER A 183 -10.54 15.02 -11.76
CA SER A 183 -9.09 14.79 -11.53
C SER A 183 -8.20 15.48 -12.58
N ARG A 184 -8.66 15.53 -13.83
CA ARG A 184 -7.93 16.25 -14.90
C ARG A 184 -7.94 17.75 -14.69
N ASN A 185 -9.05 18.31 -14.23
CA ASN A 185 -9.18 19.74 -13.97
C ASN A 185 -8.37 20.18 -12.74
N GLU A 186 -8.29 19.34 -11.70
CA GLU A 186 -7.43 19.56 -10.55
C GLU A 186 -5.94 19.60 -10.95
N MET A 187 -5.51 18.67 -11.81
CA MET A 187 -4.13 18.66 -12.33
C MET A 187 -3.81 19.87 -13.22
N LEU A 188 -4.79 20.42 -13.94
CA LEU A 188 -4.60 21.58 -14.81
C LEU A 188 -4.78 22.91 -14.07
N GLY A 189 -5.48 22.93 -12.94
CA GLY A 189 -5.66 24.12 -12.09
C GLY A 189 -4.55 24.33 -11.05
N ALA A 190 -3.64 23.37 -10.89
CA ALA A 190 -2.48 23.43 -10.00
C ALA A 190 -1.15 23.80 -10.71
N ALA A 191 -1.21 24.29 -11.97
CA ALA A 191 -0.05 24.70 -12.76
C ALA A 191 0.06 26.22 -12.88
#